data_2296769fd68988faa564bd13ef026831
#
_entry.id   2296769fd68988faa564bd13ef026831
#
_cell.length_a   1.000
_cell.length_b   1.000
_cell.length_c   1.000
_cell.angle_alpha   90.00
_cell.angle_beta   90.00
_cell.angle_gamma   90.00
#
_symmetry.space_group_name_H-M   'P 1'
#
loop_
_entity.id
_entity.type
_entity.pdbx_description
1 polymer ?
#
loop_
_entity_poly.entity_id
_entity_poly.type
_entity_poly.pdbx_seq_one_letter_code
_entity_poly.pdbx_strand_id
1 'polypeptide(L)'
;MRFNGKEVLCWSLNNYLGLANHPEVRKADAEGAARWGMAYPMGSRMMTGQTALHEQLERELAEFECKEAAFEFNFGYQGIMSTIDSLVCRRDVIVYDAEAHACLRDGIRLHLGKSFKFRHNDIVDCERILGNACKIADEQGGGVLLITEGVFGMTGALGILDQIAALKKKYPFRILIDDAHGFGAMGPHGRGTSEHFGVMDDIDVYIGAYAKSMATIGGFVATEKSIINVLRYNMRSQMYAKSLPMPIVVGCLKRLEIIRSEEGDRLRAQLWKITRALQQGFRDLGYEIGPAEACVTPVHLYCGINQAANIAVDLRENYNIFCSIVTYPVIPPGMLIFRIIPTAAHSMEDVERTLAAFRDIKERLAKGEYDKPIPDMALIK
;
A
#
# COMPACT_ATOMS: atom_id res chain seq x y z
N MET A 1 -5.97 -4.88 -20.00
CA MET A 1 -5.65 -3.58 -20.63
C MET A 1 -5.50 -3.76 -22.14
N ARG A 2 -5.42 -2.67 -22.94
CA ARG A 2 -5.13 -2.78 -24.38
C ARG A 2 -3.72 -2.28 -24.66
N PHE A 3 -2.97 -3.05 -25.46
CA PHE A 3 -1.64 -2.70 -25.90
C PHE A 3 -1.52 -3.08 -27.40
N ASN A 4 -1.16 -2.12 -28.27
CA ASN A 4 -1.09 -2.31 -29.73
C ASN A 4 -2.34 -2.98 -30.32
N GLY A 5 -3.53 -2.57 -29.85
CA GLY A 5 -4.83 -3.10 -30.31
C GLY A 5 -5.23 -4.47 -29.73
N LYS A 6 -4.33 -5.17 -29.04
CA LYS A 6 -4.59 -6.47 -28.40
C LYS A 6 -5.04 -6.28 -26.94
N GLU A 7 -5.89 -7.16 -26.45
CA GLU A 7 -6.17 -7.26 -25.03
C GLU A 7 -5.06 -8.00 -24.31
N VAL A 8 -4.54 -7.38 -23.24
CA VAL A 8 -3.44 -7.89 -22.44
C VAL A 8 -3.90 -8.07 -20.99
N LEU A 9 -3.72 -9.25 -20.44
CA LEU A 9 -3.93 -9.55 -19.03
C LEU A 9 -2.89 -8.80 -18.20
N CYS A 10 -3.33 -8.00 -17.22
CA CYS A 10 -2.45 -7.08 -16.49
C CYS A 10 -2.36 -7.46 -15.00
N TRP A 11 -1.19 -7.86 -14.55
CA TRP A 11 -0.89 -8.18 -13.15
C TRP A 11 -0.13 -7.07 -12.41
N SER A 12 -0.20 -5.82 -12.88
CA SER A 12 0.62 -4.72 -12.35
C SER A 12 -0.18 -3.58 -11.71
N LEU A 13 -1.50 -3.73 -11.59
CA LEU A 13 -2.37 -2.68 -11.04
C LEU A 13 -2.74 -2.99 -9.60
N ASN A 14 -2.54 -2.03 -8.70
CA ASN A 14 -2.93 -2.17 -7.27
C ASN A 14 -4.46 -2.03 -7.06
N ASN A 15 -5.27 -2.43 -8.02
CA ASN A 15 -6.73 -2.38 -7.98
C ASN A 15 -7.31 -3.63 -7.31
N TYR A 16 -6.90 -3.92 -6.07
CA TYR A 16 -7.14 -5.20 -5.39
C TYR A 16 -8.57 -5.71 -5.47
N LEU A 17 -9.55 -4.85 -5.19
CA LEU A 17 -10.98 -5.19 -5.21
C LEU A 17 -11.66 -4.98 -6.57
N GLY A 18 -10.92 -4.57 -7.60
CA GLY A 18 -11.49 -4.34 -8.94
C GLY A 18 -12.33 -3.06 -9.06
N LEU A 19 -12.33 -2.19 -8.06
CA LEU A 19 -13.24 -1.03 -7.97
C LEU A 19 -13.02 0.04 -9.05
N ALA A 20 -11.85 0.08 -9.72
CA ALA A 20 -11.59 1.03 -10.79
C ALA A 20 -12.61 0.95 -11.95
N ASN A 21 -13.15 -0.24 -12.21
CA ASN A 21 -14.12 -0.48 -13.28
C ASN A 21 -15.51 -0.84 -12.75
N HIS A 22 -15.73 -0.76 -11.44
CA HIS A 22 -17.01 -1.09 -10.84
C HIS A 22 -18.11 -0.12 -11.32
N PRO A 23 -19.27 -0.60 -11.83
CA PRO A 23 -20.29 0.25 -12.42
C PRO A 23 -20.79 1.36 -11.49
N GLU A 24 -21.11 1.02 -10.24
CA GLU A 24 -21.62 1.99 -9.25
C GLU A 24 -20.55 3.01 -8.85
N VAL A 25 -19.28 2.62 -8.79
CA VAL A 25 -18.16 3.52 -8.54
C VAL A 25 -18.01 4.50 -9.69
N ARG A 26 -17.98 4.03 -10.93
CA ARG A 26 -17.88 4.88 -12.13
C ARG A 26 -19.07 5.83 -12.27
N LYS A 27 -20.26 5.38 -11.87
CA LYS A 27 -21.47 6.21 -11.83
C LYS A 27 -21.31 7.33 -10.80
N ALA A 28 -20.91 7.02 -9.57
CA ALA A 28 -20.69 8.00 -8.50
C ALA A 28 -19.61 9.04 -8.87
N ASP A 29 -18.48 8.59 -9.46
CA ASP A 29 -17.43 9.47 -9.95
C ASP A 29 -17.97 10.44 -11.03
N ALA A 30 -18.75 9.93 -11.99
CA ALA A 30 -19.33 10.73 -13.08
C ALA A 30 -20.39 11.73 -12.57
N GLU A 31 -21.27 11.33 -11.67
CA GLU A 31 -22.27 12.18 -11.03
C GLU A 31 -21.61 13.28 -10.18
N GLY A 32 -20.54 12.93 -9.45
CA GLY A 32 -19.73 13.88 -8.72
C GLY A 32 -19.08 14.92 -9.63
N ALA A 33 -18.51 14.49 -10.75
CA ALA A 33 -17.92 15.39 -11.75
C ALA A 33 -18.97 16.28 -12.43
N ALA A 34 -20.14 15.73 -12.76
CA ALA A 34 -21.23 16.49 -13.38
C ALA A 34 -21.78 17.57 -12.41
N ARG A 35 -21.90 17.27 -11.12
CA ARG A 35 -22.47 18.18 -10.13
C ARG A 35 -21.52 19.30 -9.70
N TRP A 36 -20.23 19.00 -9.49
CA TRP A 36 -19.27 19.95 -8.90
C TRP A 36 -18.09 20.32 -9.82
N GLY A 37 -17.97 19.69 -10.99
CA GLY A 37 -16.77 19.81 -11.81
C GLY A 37 -15.56 19.07 -11.19
N MET A 38 -14.44 19.08 -11.90
CA MET A 38 -13.24 18.31 -11.52
C MET A 38 -12.34 18.98 -10.47
N ALA A 39 -12.58 20.24 -10.13
CA ALA A 39 -11.64 21.01 -9.32
C ALA A 39 -12.22 21.57 -8.00
N TYR A 40 -13.55 21.59 -7.86
CA TYR A 40 -14.21 22.12 -6.65
C TYR A 40 -13.87 21.23 -5.43
N PRO A 41 -13.58 21.82 -4.25
CA PRO A 41 -13.85 23.19 -3.80
C PRO A 41 -12.69 24.19 -4.01
N MET A 42 -11.58 23.84 -4.61
CA MET A 42 -10.47 24.71 -5.02
C MET A 42 -9.69 25.43 -3.91
N GLY A 43 -10.07 25.28 -2.67
CA GLY A 43 -9.37 25.81 -1.50
C GLY A 43 -8.60 24.74 -0.73
N SER A 44 -7.70 25.18 0.15
CA SER A 44 -7.13 24.28 1.16
C SER A 44 -8.17 23.96 2.23
N ARG A 45 -7.92 22.89 3.00
CA ARG A 45 -8.82 22.46 4.08
C ARG A 45 -9.10 23.54 5.11
N MET A 46 -8.12 24.40 5.40
CA MET A 46 -8.23 25.51 6.36
C MET A 46 -9.02 26.72 5.83
N MET A 47 -9.21 26.81 4.52
CA MET A 47 -9.87 27.96 3.90
C MET A 47 -11.29 27.62 3.42
N THR A 48 -11.43 27.19 2.18
CA THR A 48 -12.71 26.87 1.55
C THR A 48 -12.82 25.40 1.13
N GLY A 49 -11.78 24.60 1.39
CA GLY A 49 -11.69 23.23 0.92
C GLY A 49 -12.40 22.19 1.79
N GLN A 50 -12.89 22.56 2.98
CA GLN A 50 -13.65 21.68 3.85
C GLN A 50 -15.14 21.75 3.49
N THR A 51 -15.74 20.59 3.18
CA THR A 51 -17.17 20.48 2.92
C THR A 51 -17.81 19.41 3.81
N ALA A 52 -19.13 19.41 3.93
CA ALA A 52 -19.86 18.38 4.69
C ALA A 52 -19.58 16.94 4.19
N LEU A 53 -19.28 16.76 2.89
CA LEU A 53 -18.97 15.44 2.35
C LEU A 53 -17.54 15.00 2.68
N HIS A 54 -16.56 15.91 2.80
CA HIS A 54 -15.25 15.59 3.37
C HIS A 54 -15.39 15.14 4.83
N GLU A 55 -16.18 15.87 5.64
CA GLU A 55 -16.43 15.49 7.04
C GLU A 55 -17.18 14.16 7.16
N GLN A 56 -18.10 13.89 6.24
CA GLN A 56 -18.79 12.59 6.18
C GLN A 56 -17.81 11.46 5.89
N LEU A 57 -16.95 11.62 4.88
CA LEU A 57 -15.96 10.61 4.51
C LEU A 57 -14.99 10.36 5.66
N GLU A 58 -14.48 11.40 6.32
CA GLU A 58 -13.59 11.28 7.48
C GLU A 58 -14.27 10.55 8.64
N ARG A 59 -15.53 10.87 8.94
CA ARG A 59 -16.29 10.18 9.98
C ARG A 59 -16.50 8.70 9.65
N GLU A 60 -16.92 8.40 8.41
CA GLU A 60 -17.17 7.01 7.99
C GLU A 60 -15.89 6.17 7.93
N LEU A 61 -14.74 6.76 7.59
CA LEU A 61 -13.43 6.10 7.65
C LEU A 61 -13.00 5.83 9.09
N ALA A 62 -13.20 6.79 10.00
CA ALA A 62 -12.91 6.60 11.42
C ALA A 62 -13.75 5.47 12.02
N GLU A 63 -15.06 5.45 11.72
CA GLU A 63 -15.97 4.39 12.14
C GLU A 63 -15.54 3.02 11.58
N PHE A 64 -15.15 2.97 10.30
CA PHE A 64 -14.68 1.74 9.67
C PHE A 64 -13.41 1.20 10.31
N GLU A 65 -12.44 2.06 10.63
CA GLU A 65 -11.18 1.68 11.29
C GLU A 65 -11.28 1.60 12.81
N CYS A 66 -12.47 1.75 13.40
CA CYS A 66 -12.68 1.74 14.86
C CYS A 66 -11.79 2.76 15.59
N LYS A 67 -11.60 3.94 14.99
CA LYS A 67 -10.85 5.06 15.57
C LYS A 67 -11.76 6.24 15.89
N GLU A 68 -11.33 7.13 16.78
CA GLU A 68 -12.14 8.29 17.21
C GLU A 68 -12.36 9.31 16.08
N ALA A 69 -11.38 9.50 15.22
CA ALA A 69 -11.43 10.43 14.12
C ALA A 69 -10.48 10.04 12.99
N ALA A 70 -10.76 10.58 11.79
CA ALA A 70 -9.87 10.48 10.64
C ALA A 70 -9.67 11.85 9.99
N PHE A 71 -8.61 11.95 9.19
CA PHE A 71 -8.30 13.11 8.39
C PHE A 71 -7.76 12.67 7.04
N GLU A 72 -8.41 13.06 5.95
CA GLU A 72 -8.01 12.67 4.61
C GLU A 72 -6.95 13.59 4.03
N PHE A 73 -6.20 13.09 3.06
CA PHE A 73 -5.17 13.84 2.36
C PHE A 73 -5.12 13.48 0.85
N ASN A 74 -4.57 14.40 0.05
CA ASN A 74 -4.66 14.34 -1.41
C ASN A 74 -3.83 13.23 -2.05
N PHE A 75 -2.66 12.94 -1.48
CA PHE A 75 -1.73 11.92 -1.99
C PHE A 75 -1.10 11.18 -0.82
N GLY A 76 -1.11 9.84 -0.88
CA GLY A 76 -0.56 8.98 0.16
C GLY A 76 0.86 9.36 0.55
N TYR A 77 1.76 9.51 -0.43
CA TYR A 77 3.15 9.88 -0.18
C TYR A 77 3.32 11.15 0.67
N GLN A 78 2.66 12.24 0.24
CA GLN A 78 2.75 13.53 0.93
C GLN A 78 2.01 13.52 2.28
N GLY A 79 0.87 12.84 2.34
CA GLY A 79 0.08 12.71 3.56
C GLY A 79 0.83 11.98 4.66
N ILE A 80 1.43 10.84 4.34
CA ILE A 80 2.23 10.04 5.27
C ILE A 80 3.44 10.83 5.77
N MET A 81 4.19 11.42 4.85
CA MET A 81 5.35 12.26 5.18
C MET A 81 4.97 13.42 6.11
N SER A 82 3.88 14.15 5.79
CA SER A 82 3.39 15.25 6.61
C SER A 82 2.80 14.81 7.94
N THR A 83 2.21 13.63 8.02
CA THR A 83 1.71 13.06 9.29
C THR A 83 2.87 12.84 10.25
N ILE A 84 3.95 12.21 9.80
CA ILE A 84 5.14 11.98 10.63
C ILE A 84 5.76 13.30 11.07
N ASP A 85 6.00 14.23 10.14
CA ASP A 85 6.56 15.56 10.43
C ASP A 85 5.72 16.35 11.46
N SER A 86 4.39 16.18 11.43
CA SER A 86 3.48 16.89 12.32
C SER A 86 3.33 16.26 13.72
N LEU A 87 3.64 14.96 13.86
CA LEU A 87 3.44 14.21 15.10
C LEU A 87 4.63 14.26 16.04
N VAL A 88 5.83 14.46 15.53
CA VAL A 88 7.06 14.33 16.31
C VAL A 88 7.80 15.65 16.44
N CYS A 89 8.37 15.91 17.61
CA CYS A 89 9.22 17.06 17.88
C CYS A 89 10.67 16.63 18.12
N ARG A 90 11.61 17.58 18.20
CA ARG A 90 13.04 17.32 18.38
C ARG A 90 13.38 16.41 19.58
N ARG A 91 12.53 16.37 20.61
CA ARG A 91 12.75 15.55 21.81
C ARG A 91 12.28 14.11 21.66
N ASP A 92 11.44 13.85 20.65
CA ASP A 92 10.93 12.52 20.41
C ASP A 92 11.95 11.67 19.67
N VAL A 93 11.79 10.36 19.78
CA VAL A 93 12.64 9.38 19.10
C VAL A 93 11.80 8.53 18.18
N ILE A 94 12.24 8.38 16.91
CA ILE A 94 11.59 7.49 15.96
C ILE A 94 12.34 6.15 15.92
N VAL A 95 11.59 5.04 16.01
CA VAL A 95 12.07 3.68 15.73
C VAL A 95 11.34 3.18 14.49
N TYR A 96 12.05 2.63 13.49
CA TYR A 96 11.40 2.24 12.25
C TYR A 96 12.00 0.98 11.61
N ASP A 97 11.18 0.26 10.84
CA ASP A 97 11.61 -0.92 10.07
C ASP A 97 12.58 -0.53 8.94
N ALA A 98 13.63 -1.32 8.74
CA ALA A 98 14.67 -1.06 7.74
C ALA A 98 14.13 -1.06 6.28
N GLU A 99 13.04 -1.78 6.02
CA GLU A 99 12.40 -1.85 4.69
C GLU A 99 11.20 -0.90 4.54
N ALA A 100 10.96 0.00 5.51
CA ALA A 100 9.90 0.99 5.44
C ALA A 100 9.91 1.76 4.11
N HIS A 101 8.72 1.98 3.55
CA HIS A 101 8.50 2.65 2.27
C HIS A 101 9.14 4.05 2.22
N ALA A 102 9.47 4.51 1.02
CA ALA A 102 10.13 5.80 0.81
C ALA A 102 9.39 6.98 1.45
N CYS A 103 8.06 7.01 1.44
CA CYS A 103 7.26 8.06 2.08
C CYS A 103 7.44 8.12 3.61
N LEU A 104 7.56 6.97 4.27
CA LEU A 104 7.86 6.88 5.70
C LEU A 104 9.28 7.40 5.96
N ARG A 105 10.25 6.92 5.18
CA ARG A 105 11.66 7.31 5.31
C ARG A 105 11.88 8.81 5.06
N ASP A 106 11.16 9.40 4.11
CA ASP A 106 11.26 10.84 3.85
C ASP A 106 10.57 11.65 4.95
N GLY A 107 9.45 11.18 5.52
CA GLY A 107 8.87 11.76 6.73
C GLY A 107 9.83 11.71 7.93
N ILE A 108 10.51 10.58 8.13
CA ILE A 108 11.53 10.41 9.17
C ILE A 108 12.72 11.36 8.95
N ARG A 109 13.12 11.63 7.70
CA ARG A 109 14.21 12.59 7.39
C ARG A 109 13.88 14.04 7.75
N LEU A 110 12.60 14.41 7.81
CA LEU A 110 12.17 15.74 8.24
C LEU A 110 12.27 15.90 9.77
N HIS A 111 12.31 14.79 10.51
CA HIS A 111 12.45 14.80 11.95
C HIS A 111 13.81 15.33 12.40
N LEU A 112 13.80 16.29 13.32
CA LEU A 112 15.01 16.95 13.84
C LEU A 112 15.61 16.26 15.08
N GLY A 113 14.95 15.23 15.58
CA GLY A 113 15.40 14.40 16.70
C GLY A 113 16.16 13.15 16.25
N LYS A 114 16.26 12.17 17.13
CA LYS A 114 16.95 10.90 16.85
C LYS A 114 16.00 9.91 16.18
N SER A 115 16.53 9.16 15.22
CA SER A 115 15.82 8.05 14.62
C SER A 115 16.71 6.81 14.51
N PHE A 116 16.15 5.64 14.78
CA PHE A 116 16.86 4.36 14.78
C PHE A 116 16.09 3.35 13.94
N LYS A 117 16.78 2.66 13.05
CA LYS A 117 16.19 1.56 12.29
C LYS A 117 16.47 0.21 12.98
N PHE A 118 15.48 -0.68 12.97
CA PHE A 118 15.67 -2.09 13.31
C PHE A 118 15.66 -2.96 12.04
N ARG A 119 16.23 -4.14 12.12
CA ARG A 119 16.25 -5.10 11.01
C ARG A 119 14.83 -5.53 10.64
N HIS A 120 14.56 -5.61 9.36
CA HIS A 120 13.23 -5.94 8.84
C HIS A 120 12.62 -7.17 9.53
N ASN A 121 11.44 -6.98 10.10
CA ASN A 121 10.67 -8.02 10.80
C ASN A 121 11.44 -8.82 11.87
N ASP A 122 12.48 -8.22 12.47
CA ASP A 122 13.26 -8.82 13.55
C ASP A 122 12.82 -8.25 14.90
N ILE A 123 11.96 -8.99 15.62
CA ILE A 123 11.40 -8.52 16.88
C ILE A 123 12.47 -8.37 17.98
N VAL A 124 13.53 -9.19 17.95
CA VAL A 124 14.61 -9.13 18.94
C VAL A 124 15.42 -7.84 18.75
N ASP A 125 15.74 -7.50 17.50
CA ASP A 125 16.41 -6.25 17.19
C ASP A 125 15.49 -5.05 17.43
N CYS A 126 14.21 -5.15 17.09
CA CYS A 126 13.19 -4.14 17.38
C CYS A 126 13.11 -3.85 18.89
N GLU A 127 12.96 -4.86 19.73
CA GLU A 127 12.88 -4.68 21.17
C GLU A 127 14.17 -4.04 21.76
N ARG A 128 15.32 -4.47 21.29
CA ARG A 128 16.62 -3.90 21.70
C ARG A 128 16.73 -2.41 21.36
N ILE A 129 16.37 -2.04 20.11
CA ILE A 129 16.39 -0.66 19.65
C ILE A 129 15.36 0.20 20.39
N LEU A 130 14.15 -0.34 20.56
CA LEU A 130 13.05 0.34 21.24
C LEU A 130 13.40 0.63 22.72
N GLY A 131 13.97 -0.33 23.43
CA GLY A 131 14.39 -0.12 24.82
C GLY A 131 15.46 0.98 24.96
N ASN A 132 16.37 1.10 24.00
CA ASN A 132 17.33 2.19 23.97
C ASN A 132 16.65 3.54 23.61
N ALA A 133 15.74 3.53 22.66
CA ALA A 133 14.98 4.72 22.24
C ALA A 133 14.14 5.29 23.39
N CYS A 134 13.47 4.42 24.17
CA CYS A 134 12.68 4.84 25.34
C CYS A 134 13.54 5.53 26.40
N LYS A 135 14.75 5.03 26.69
CA LYS A 135 15.68 5.68 27.63
C LYS A 135 16.07 7.08 27.14
N ILE A 136 16.43 7.19 25.85
CA ILE A 136 16.81 8.48 25.25
C ILE A 136 15.63 9.46 25.29
N ALA A 137 14.44 9.01 24.96
CA ALA A 137 13.24 9.84 24.97
C ALA A 137 12.92 10.35 26.39
N ASP A 138 13.01 9.49 27.40
CA ASP A 138 12.81 9.83 28.82
C ASP A 138 13.81 10.91 29.27
N GLU A 139 15.11 10.73 29.00
CA GLU A 139 16.15 11.70 29.30
C GLU A 139 15.91 13.07 28.64
N GLN A 140 15.26 13.11 27.49
CA GLN A 140 14.98 14.33 26.74
C GLN A 140 13.59 14.93 27.04
N GLY A 141 12.76 14.23 27.83
CA GLY A 141 11.37 14.59 28.07
C GLY A 141 10.50 14.52 26.81
N GLY A 142 10.77 13.54 25.95
CA GLY A 142 10.04 13.23 24.72
C GLY A 142 9.32 11.88 24.79
N GLY A 143 8.76 11.46 23.64
CA GLY A 143 8.13 10.16 23.45
C GLY A 143 8.82 9.32 22.38
N VAL A 144 8.33 8.10 22.16
CA VAL A 144 8.82 7.21 21.10
C VAL A 144 7.69 6.91 20.13
N LEU A 145 7.95 7.11 18.84
CA LEU A 145 7.09 6.68 17.75
C LEU A 145 7.75 5.51 17.00
N LEU A 146 7.12 4.33 17.03
CA LEU A 146 7.51 3.19 16.22
C LEU A 146 6.73 3.21 14.92
N ILE A 147 7.42 3.08 13.79
CA ILE A 147 6.86 3.15 12.44
C ILE A 147 7.16 1.86 11.70
N THR A 148 6.12 1.23 11.16
CA THR A 148 6.25 0.05 10.29
C THR A 148 5.13 0.03 9.24
N GLU A 149 5.15 -0.96 8.35
CA GLU A 149 4.07 -1.22 7.39
C GLU A 149 3.21 -2.38 7.85
N GLY A 150 1.94 -2.36 7.47
CA GLY A 150 1.07 -3.52 7.61
C GLY A 150 1.42 -4.60 6.58
N VAL A 151 1.55 -4.18 5.32
CA VAL A 151 2.00 -5.03 4.21
C VAL A 151 3.16 -4.35 3.50
N PHE A 152 4.30 -5.00 3.42
CA PHE A 152 5.44 -4.55 2.63
C PHE A 152 5.19 -4.77 1.15
N GLY A 153 4.92 -3.68 0.44
CA GLY A 153 4.35 -3.70 -0.90
C GLY A 153 5.24 -4.31 -2.01
N MET A 154 6.52 -4.60 -1.75
CA MET A 154 7.42 -5.23 -2.71
C MET A 154 7.55 -6.74 -2.49
N THR A 155 7.59 -7.17 -1.25
CA THR A 155 7.80 -8.57 -0.87
C THR A 155 6.51 -9.32 -0.57
N GLY A 156 5.40 -8.60 -0.31
CA GLY A 156 4.16 -9.20 0.17
C GLY A 156 4.27 -9.77 1.59
N ALA A 157 5.34 -9.45 2.32
CA ALA A 157 5.48 -9.79 3.72
C ALA A 157 4.52 -8.96 4.58
N LEU A 158 4.02 -9.54 5.66
CA LEU A 158 3.28 -8.81 6.68
C LEU A 158 4.25 -8.22 7.71
N GLY A 159 3.91 -7.05 8.24
CA GLY A 159 4.58 -6.52 9.43
C GLY A 159 4.25 -7.39 10.66
N ILE A 160 5.17 -7.54 11.59
CA ILE A 160 5.02 -8.33 12.82
C ILE A 160 4.23 -7.55 13.90
N LEU A 161 3.02 -7.09 13.53
CA LEU A 161 2.25 -6.13 14.33
C LEU A 161 1.83 -6.68 15.69
N ASP A 162 1.48 -7.95 15.78
CA ASP A 162 1.13 -8.64 17.02
C ASP A 162 2.31 -8.68 18.01
N GLN A 163 3.51 -8.96 17.50
CA GLN A 163 4.72 -8.99 18.31
C GLN A 163 5.13 -7.58 18.76
N ILE A 164 5.03 -6.59 17.87
CA ILE A 164 5.31 -5.19 18.20
C ILE A 164 4.29 -4.66 19.22
N ALA A 165 3.00 -4.93 19.05
CA ALA A 165 1.95 -4.54 19.98
C ALA A 165 2.19 -5.12 21.38
N ALA A 166 2.67 -6.36 21.47
CA ALA A 166 2.99 -6.99 22.74
C ALA A 166 4.09 -6.25 23.52
N LEU A 167 4.98 -5.50 22.86
CA LEU A 167 6.02 -4.69 23.51
C LEU A 167 5.47 -3.49 24.27
N LYS A 168 4.23 -3.05 24.02
CA LYS A 168 3.56 -1.99 24.80
C LYS A 168 3.39 -2.35 26.28
N LYS A 169 3.40 -3.64 26.62
CA LYS A 169 3.39 -4.11 28.01
C LYS A 169 4.71 -3.82 28.74
N LYS A 170 5.80 -3.56 28.02
CA LYS A 170 7.15 -3.37 28.58
C LYS A 170 7.65 -1.93 28.39
N TYR A 171 7.23 -1.25 27.32
CA TYR A 171 7.78 0.03 26.91
C TYR A 171 6.68 1.05 26.62
N PRO A 172 6.86 2.33 26.98
CA PRO A 172 5.94 3.41 26.61
C PRO A 172 6.28 3.94 25.21
N PHE A 173 5.51 3.55 24.20
CA PHE A 173 5.65 4.05 22.83
C PHE A 173 4.32 4.04 22.10
N ARG A 174 4.26 4.79 21.00
CA ARG A 174 3.13 4.81 20.06
C ARG A 174 3.49 4.08 18.79
N ILE A 175 2.50 3.46 18.14
CA ILE A 175 2.65 2.71 16.89
C ILE A 175 1.96 3.45 15.76
N LEU A 176 2.70 3.79 14.71
CA LEU A 176 2.18 4.23 13.42
C LEU A 176 2.38 3.12 12.40
N ILE A 177 1.29 2.72 11.75
CA ILE A 177 1.36 1.78 10.63
C ILE A 177 0.94 2.43 9.30
N ASP A 178 1.72 2.17 8.26
CA ASP A 178 1.31 2.36 6.87
C ASP A 178 0.66 1.07 6.38
N ASP A 179 -0.65 1.07 6.28
CA ASP A 179 -1.42 -0.08 5.81
C ASP A 179 -2.01 0.16 4.41
N ALA A 180 -1.29 0.92 3.59
CA ALA A 180 -1.72 1.25 2.23
C ALA A 180 -2.06 0.01 1.39
N HIS A 181 -1.38 -1.11 1.61
CA HIS A 181 -1.60 -2.38 0.92
C HIS A 181 -2.55 -3.32 1.66
N GLY A 182 -2.80 -3.11 2.96
CA GLY A 182 -3.72 -3.92 3.76
C GLY A 182 -5.15 -3.39 3.74
N PHE A 183 -5.33 -2.06 3.77
CA PHE A 183 -6.66 -1.43 3.75
C PHE A 183 -7.53 -1.94 2.60
N GLY A 184 -8.74 -2.41 2.92
CA GLY A 184 -9.70 -2.99 2.00
C GLY A 184 -9.44 -4.44 1.60
N ALA A 185 -8.19 -4.93 1.71
CA ALA A 185 -7.75 -6.25 1.21
C ALA A 185 -7.48 -7.28 2.32
N MET A 186 -7.01 -6.82 3.49
CA MET A 186 -6.64 -7.65 4.63
C MET A 186 -7.69 -7.56 5.75
N GLY A 187 -7.70 -8.58 6.60
CA GLY A 187 -8.66 -8.69 7.70
C GLY A 187 -10.05 -9.20 7.26
N PRO A 188 -10.85 -9.74 8.19
CA PRO A 188 -12.17 -10.29 7.91
C PRO A 188 -13.13 -9.31 7.24
N HIS A 189 -13.10 -8.03 7.68
CA HIS A 189 -13.97 -6.97 7.17
C HIS A 189 -13.25 -5.99 6.24
N GLY A 190 -11.95 -6.23 5.95
CA GLY A 190 -11.15 -5.34 5.11
C GLY A 190 -10.57 -4.11 5.82
N ARG A 191 -10.51 -4.13 7.15
CA ARG A 191 -9.92 -3.07 7.98
C ARG A 191 -8.40 -3.14 8.05
N GLY A 192 -7.78 -3.96 7.20
CA GLY A 192 -6.34 -4.04 7.08
C GLY A 192 -5.67 -5.04 8.01
N THR A 193 -4.36 -4.86 8.16
CA THR A 193 -3.49 -5.79 8.88
C THR A 193 -3.65 -5.74 10.38
N SER A 194 -4.01 -4.59 10.96
CA SER A 194 -4.32 -4.49 12.38
C SER A 194 -5.52 -5.36 12.77
N GLU A 195 -6.55 -5.45 11.91
CA GLU A 195 -7.67 -6.37 12.08
C GLU A 195 -7.23 -7.82 11.88
N HIS A 196 -6.40 -8.08 10.87
CA HIS A 196 -5.88 -9.42 10.58
C HIS A 196 -5.16 -10.03 11.79
N PHE A 197 -4.36 -9.24 12.51
CA PHE A 197 -3.64 -9.66 13.71
C PHE A 197 -4.43 -9.50 15.01
N GLY A 198 -5.61 -8.89 14.99
CA GLY A 198 -6.41 -8.63 16.19
C GLY A 198 -5.81 -7.60 17.14
N VAL A 199 -5.08 -6.63 16.61
CA VAL A 199 -4.35 -5.60 17.37
C VAL A 199 -4.81 -4.18 17.07
N MET A 200 -6.03 -4.00 16.59
CA MET A 200 -6.55 -2.68 16.20
C MET A 200 -6.47 -1.64 17.32
N ASP A 201 -6.69 -2.06 18.58
CA ASP A 201 -6.65 -1.16 19.73
C ASP A 201 -5.22 -0.74 20.12
N ASP A 202 -4.23 -1.53 19.74
CA ASP A 202 -2.82 -1.25 20.01
C ASP A 202 -2.18 -0.30 18.98
N ILE A 203 -2.80 -0.14 17.82
CA ILE A 203 -2.32 0.79 16.77
C ILE A 203 -2.79 2.19 17.10
N ASP A 204 -1.86 3.09 17.37
CA ASP A 204 -2.18 4.48 17.74
C ASP A 204 -2.48 5.34 16.52
N VAL A 205 -1.77 5.17 15.42
CA VAL A 205 -1.94 5.91 14.18
C VAL A 205 -2.02 4.94 13.00
N TYR A 206 -3.18 4.84 12.41
CA TYR A 206 -3.45 4.03 11.23
C TYR A 206 -3.42 4.89 9.98
N ILE A 207 -2.72 4.47 8.93
CA ILE A 207 -2.72 5.15 7.63
C ILE A 207 -3.22 4.20 6.55
N GLY A 208 -4.29 4.62 5.85
CA GLY A 208 -4.83 3.95 4.67
C GLY A 208 -4.61 4.77 3.40
N ALA A 209 -4.45 4.10 2.27
CA ALA A 209 -4.28 4.74 0.97
C ALA A 209 -5.44 4.42 0.03
N TYR A 210 -5.94 5.46 -0.67
CA TYR A 210 -6.99 5.27 -1.68
C TYR A 210 -6.46 4.70 -3.00
N ALA A 211 -5.15 4.83 -3.24
CA ALA A 211 -4.52 4.45 -4.50
C ALA A 211 -4.39 2.93 -4.74
N LYS A 212 -4.91 2.11 -3.82
CA LYS A 212 -4.87 0.65 -3.87
C LYS A 212 -6.29 0.07 -3.95
N SER A 213 -6.83 -0.46 -2.86
CA SER A 213 -8.17 -1.09 -2.83
C SER A 213 -9.29 -0.14 -3.27
N MET A 214 -9.21 1.14 -2.95
CA MET A 214 -10.19 2.14 -3.41
C MET A 214 -9.98 2.59 -4.87
N ALA A 215 -8.89 2.24 -5.52
CA ALA A 215 -8.60 2.53 -6.92
C ALA A 215 -8.80 4.00 -7.33
N THR A 216 -8.39 4.93 -6.46
CA THR A 216 -8.42 6.38 -6.71
C THR A 216 -7.22 7.06 -6.09
N ILE A 217 -7.13 8.38 -6.08
CA ILE A 217 -6.03 9.13 -5.45
C ILE A 217 -6.39 9.54 -4.03
N GLY A 218 -5.38 9.74 -3.19
CA GLY A 218 -5.54 10.18 -1.80
C GLY A 218 -5.21 9.12 -0.78
N GLY A 219 -5.63 9.38 0.45
CA GLY A 219 -5.50 8.52 1.60
C GLY A 219 -6.02 9.20 2.85
N PHE A 220 -5.85 8.56 3.98
CA PHE A 220 -6.30 9.09 5.26
C PHE A 220 -5.41 8.60 6.41
N VAL A 221 -5.42 9.36 7.48
CA VAL A 221 -4.93 8.94 8.80
C VAL A 221 -6.13 8.81 9.73
N ALA A 222 -6.18 7.73 10.51
CA ALA A 222 -7.20 7.51 11.55
C ALA A 222 -6.53 7.26 12.89
N THR A 223 -6.99 7.97 13.94
CA THR A 223 -6.37 7.97 15.26
C THR A 223 -7.28 8.63 16.29
N GLU A 224 -6.75 8.94 17.48
CA GLU A 224 -7.43 9.74 18.52
C GLU A 224 -7.82 11.12 17.99
N LYS A 225 -8.98 11.63 18.41
CA LYS A 225 -9.50 12.95 18.00
C LYS A 225 -8.55 14.09 18.36
N SER A 226 -7.86 14.00 19.48
CA SER A 226 -6.85 14.96 19.92
C SER A 226 -5.70 15.08 18.91
N ILE A 227 -5.22 13.97 18.39
CA ILE A 227 -4.16 13.88 17.39
C ILE A 227 -4.66 14.42 16.05
N ILE A 228 -5.86 14.07 15.61
CA ILE A 228 -6.45 14.64 14.38
C ILE A 228 -6.55 16.16 14.47
N ASN A 229 -6.90 16.72 15.62
CA ASN A 229 -6.91 18.17 15.80
C ASN A 229 -5.52 18.79 15.63
N VAL A 230 -4.46 18.14 16.13
CA VAL A 230 -3.08 18.60 15.88
C VAL A 230 -2.74 18.53 14.39
N LEU A 231 -3.06 17.43 13.73
CA LEU A 231 -2.79 17.24 12.30
C LEU A 231 -3.48 18.26 11.42
N ARG A 232 -4.74 18.61 11.70
CA ARG A 232 -5.50 19.63 10.96
C ARG A 232 -4.78 20.99 10.89
N TYR A 233 -4.05 21.37 11.93
CA TYR A 233 -3.37 22.66 12.03
C TYR A 233 -1.86 22.60 11.74
N ASN A 234 -1.29 21.40 11.54
CA ASN A 234 0.15 21.22 11.35
C ASN A 234 0.53 20.48 10.07
N MET A 235 -0.36 19.69 9.47
CA MET A 235 -0.05 18.98 8.22
C MET A 235 0.12 19.95 7.05
N ARG A 236 1.36 20.26 6.73
CA ARG A 236 1.73 21.24 5.69
C ARG A 236 1.15 20.87 4.32
N SER A 237 1.11 19.58 3.98
CA SER A 237 0.54 19.08 2.72
C SER A 237 -0.99 19.30 2.60
N GLN A 238 -1.68 19.61 3.70
CA GLN A 238 -3.10 19.93 3.72
C GLN A 238 -3.38 21.41 3.93
N MET A 239 -2.50 22.11 4.64
CA MET A 239 -2.63 23.55 4.87
C MET A 239 -2.31 24.36 3.61
N TYR A 240 -1.31 23.95 2.84
CA TYR A 240 -0.78 24.69 1.69
C TYR A 240 -1.11 24.07 0.34
N ALA A 241 -1.98 23.04 0.30
CA ALA A 241 -2.48 22.44 -0.92
C ALA A 241 -4.01 22.53 -0.98
N LYS A 242 -4.58 22.40 -2.17
CA LYS A 242 -6.03 22.24 -2.34
C LYS A 242 -6.49 20.93 -1.71
N SER A 243 -7.71 20.90 -1.18
CA SER A 243 -8.37 19.68 -0.71
C SER A 243 -8.68 18.73 -1.87
N LEU A 244 -9.02 17.49 -1.56
CA LEU A 244 -9.50 16.52 -2.55
C LEU A 244 -10.71 17.09 -3.32
N PRO A 245 -10.75 16.96 -4.65
CA PRO A 245 -11.91 17.34 -5.44
C PRO A 245 -13.15 16.50 -5.11
N MET A 246 -14.33 17.13 -5.17
CA MET A 246 -15.60 16.49 -4.83
C MET A 246 -15.88 15.18 -5.57
N PRO A 247 -15.55 15.01 -6.87
CA PRO A 247 -15.72 13.72 -7.53
C PRO A 247 -14.97 12.57 -6.82
N ILE A 248 -13.76 12.86 -6.31
CA ILE A 248 -12.97 11.88 -5.57
C ILE A 248 -13.63 11.58 -4.22
N VAL A 249 -14.07 12.60 -3.48
CA VAL A 249 -14.73 12.42 -2.18
C VAL A 249 -16.02 11.60 -2.31
N VAL A 250 -16.89 11.93 -3.28
CA VAL A 250 -18.13 11.18 -3.54
C VAL A 250 -17.82 9.74 -3.97
N GLY A 251 -16.84 9.59 -4.86
CA GLY A 251 -16.37 8.29 -5.29
C GLY A 251 -15.77 7.45 -4.14
N CYS A 252 -15.05 8.08 -3.20
CA CYS A 252 -14.53 7.41 -2.00
C CYS A 252 -15.65 6.94 -1.06
N LEU A 253 -16.69 7.76 -0.86
CA LEU A 253 -17.88 7.35 -0.07
C LEU A 253 -18.54 6.09 -0.68
N LYS A 254 -18.73 6.05 -2.01
CA LYS A 254 -19.27 4.87 -2.68
C LYS A 254 -18.35 3.65 -2.57
N ARG A 255 -17.05 3.83 -2.70
CA ARG A 255 -16.06 2.76 -2.54
C ARG A 255 -16.07 2.19 -1.12
N LEU A 256 -16.11 3.05 -0.12
CA LEU A 256 -16.18 2.62 1.28
C LEU A 256 -17.48 1.88 1.59
N GLU A 257 -18.62 2.37 1.04
CA GLU A 257 -19.91 1.67 1.12
C GLU A 257 -19.81 0.23 0.58
N ILE A 258 -19.16 0.03 -0.59
CA ILE A 258 -18.96 -1.29 -1.16
C ILE A 258 -18.01 -2.12 -0.28
N ILE A 259 -16.87 -1.57 0.14
CA ILE A 259 -15.86 -2.30 0.92
C ILE A 259 -16.45 -2.88 2.21
N ARG A 260 -17.33 -2.14 2.89
CA ARG A 260 -17.97 -2.57 4.15
C ARG A 260 -19.24 -3.41 3.98
N SER A 261 -19.65 -3.71 2.75
CA SER A 261 -20.84 -4.49 2.44
C SER A 261 -20.53 -5.97 2.19
N GLU A 262 -21.57 -6.81 2.08
CA GLU A 262 -21.44 -8.21 1.63
C GLU A 262 -20.78 -8.32 0.24
N GLU A 263 -20.92 -7.30 -0.61
CA GLU A 263 -20.22 -7.25 -1.90
C GLU A 263 -18.72 -7.14 -1.69
N GLY A 264 -18.28 -6.28 -0.76
CA GLY A 264 -16.87 -6.17 -0.37
C GLY A 264 -16.32 -7.49 0.15
N ASP A 265 -17.10 -8.24 0.95
CA ASP A 265 -16.70 -9.56 1.42
C ASP A 265 -16.52 -10.56 0.25
N ARG A 266 -17.42 -10.54 -0.73
CA ARG A 266 -17.31 -11.37 -1.94
C ARG A 266 -16.07 -10.99 -2.78
N LEU A 267 -15.81 -9.69 -2.93
CA LEU A 267 -14.63 -9.20 -3.67
C LEU A 267 -13.32 -9.60 -2.97
N ARG A 268 -13.24 -9.49 -1.63
CA ARG A 268 -12.09 -9.97 -0.84
C ARG A 268 -11.92 -11.47 -0.98
N ALA A 269 -12.99 -12.24 -0.86
CA ALA A 269 -12.93 -13.70 -1.04
C ALA A 269 -12.40 -14.09 -2.42
N GLN A 270 -12.86 -13.42 -3.48
CA GLN A 270 -12.38 -13.64 -4.85
C GLN A 270 -10.91 -13.25 -4.99
N LEU A 271 -10.50 -12.07 -4.49
CA LEU A 271 -9.11 -11.64 -4.46
C LEU A 271 -8.20 -12.71 -3.84
N TRP A 272 -8.58 -13.21 -2.66
CA TRP A 272 -7.78 -14.20 -1.95
C TRP A 272 -7.80 -15.57 -2.61
N LYS A 273 -8.89 -15.96 -3.27
CA LYS A 273 -8.94 -17.17 -4.11
C LYS A 273 -7.91 -17.11 -5.23
N ILE A 274 -7.88 -16.01 -5.98
CA ILE A 274 -6.91 -15.79 -7.08
C ILE A 274 -5.48 -15.73 -6.54
N THR A 275 -5.26 -14.99 -5.44
CA THR A 275 -3.94 -14.86 -4.80
C THR A 275 -3.36 -16.22 -4.42
N ARG A 276 -4.12 -17.02 -3.68
CA ARG A 276 -3.66 -18.35 -3.22
C ARG A 276 -3.39 -19.29 -4.37
N ALA A 277 -4.22 -19.28 -5.40
CA ALA A 277 -4.03 -20.12 -6.58
C ALA A 277 -2.74 -19.75 -7.34
N LEU A 278 -2.48 -18.45 -7.53
CA LEU A 278 -1.24 -17.96 -8.15
C LEU A 278 -0.01 -18.33 -7.31
N GLN A 279 -0.04 -18.03 -6.03
CA GLN A 279 1.09 -18.29 -5.14
C GLN A 279 1.43 -19.79 -5.08
N GLN A 280 0.41 -20.65 -4.95
CA GLN A 280 0.61 -22.08 -4.97
C GLN A 280 1.16 -22.56 -6.33
N GLY A 281 0.58 -22.10 -7.42
CA GLY A 281 1.02 -22.44 -8.76
C GLY A 281 2.47 -22.02 -9.05
N PHE A 282 2.91 -20.85 -8.60
CA PHE A 282 4.32 -20.45 -8.73
C PHE A 282 5.25 -21.31 -7.88
N ARG A 283 4.87 -21.68 -6.66
CA ARG A 283 5.64 -22.62 -5.84
C ARG A 283 5.75 -24.00 -6.50
N ASP A 284 4.65 -24.52 -7.05
CA ASP A 284 4.61 -25.81 -7.75
C ASP A 284 5.49 -25.81 -9.03
N LEU A 285 5.62 -24.65 -9.69
CA LEU A 285 6.55 -24.44 -10.79
C LEU A 285 8.00 -24.25 -10.32
N GLY A 286 8.25 -24.22 -9.00
CA GLY A 286 9.57 -24.03 -8.41
C GLY A 286 10.12 -22.61 -8.58
N TYR A 287 9.25 -21.62 -8.61
CA TYR A 287 9.63 -20.21 -8.44
C TYR A 287 9.71 -19.86 -6.96
N GLU A 288 10.69 -19.06 -6.58
CA GLU A 288 10.72 -18.44 -5.28
C GLU A 288 9.84 -17.19 -5.31
N ILE A 289 8.94 -17.08 -4.32
CA ILE A 289 8.02 -15.95 -4.17
C ILE A 289 8.14 -15.27 -2.81
N GLY A 290 9.20 -15.56 -2.06
CA GLY A 290 9.39 -15.05 -0.70
C GLY A 290 8.25 -15.44 0.25
N PRO A 291 8.01 -14.67 1.32
CA PRO A 291 6.93 -14.95 2.28
C PRO A 291 5.56 -14.87 1.62
N ALA A 292 5.29 -13.87 0.76
CA ALA A 292 4.05 -13.68 0.00
C ALA A 292 2.79 -13.97 0.83
N GLU A 293 2.69 -13.34 2.01
CA GLU A 293 1.60 -13.51 2.97
C GLU A 293 0.39 -12.61 2.66
N ALA A 294 0.62 -11.57 1.82
CA ALA A 294 -0.41 -10.66 1.33
C ALA A 294 -0.79 -10.98 -0.12
N CYS A 295 -1.68 -10.14 -0.71
CA CYS A 295 -2.05 -10.28 -2.12
C CYS A 295 -0.94 -9.91 -3.10
N VAL A 296 0.13 -9.27 -2.68
CA VAL A 296 1.31 -9.03 -3.51
C VAL A 296 2.14 -10.31 -3.63
N THR A 297 2.44 -10.72 -4.87
CA THR A 297 3.20 -11.95 -5.12
C THR A 297 4.47 -11.60 -5.91
N PRO A 298 5.63 -11.49 -5.26
CA PRO A 298 6.91 -11.29 -5.94
C PRO A 298 7.41 -12.63 -6.51
N VAL A 299 7.62 -12.69 -7.80
CA VAL A 299 8.24 -13.86 -8.45
C VAL A 299 9.71 -13.55 -8.71
N HIS A 300 10.61 -14.20 -7.96
CA HIS A 300 12.04 -13.96 -8.07
C HIS A 300 12.60 -14.52 -9.39
N LEU A 301 13.41 -13.69 -10.06
CA LEU A 301 14.10 -14.06 -11.28
C LEU A 301 15.60 -14.14 -11.01
N TYR A 302 16.16 -15.33 -11.16
CA TYR A 302 17.61 -15.58 -11.06
C TYR A 302 18.26 -15.49 -12.43
N CYS A 303 18.23 -14.30 -13.02
CA CYS A 303 18.77 -14.04 -14.36
C CYS A 303 19.31 -12.59 -14.45
N GLY A 304 19.96 -12.26 -15.55
CA GLY A 304 20.42 -10.91 -15.83
C GLY A 304 19.28 -9.97 -16.20
N ILE A 305 19.49 -8.66 -16.06
CA ILE A 305 18.49 -7.62 -16.38
C ILE A 305 18.04 -7.68 -17.84
N ASN A 306 18.95 -8.01 -18.77
CA ASN A 306 18.63 -8.16 -20.19
C ASN A 306 17.70 -9.36 -20.44
N GLN A 307 17.96 -10.49 -19.78
CA GLN A 307 17.07 -11.64 -19.84
C GLN A 307 15.68 -11.33 -19.28
N ALA A 308 15.62 -10.67 -18.11
CA ALA A 308 14.36 -10.24 -17.50
C ALA A 308 13.55 -9.30 -18.41
N ALA A 309 14.22 -8.33 -19.07
CA ALA A 309 13.59 -7.45 -20.03
C ALA A 309 13.03 -8.21 -21.24
N ASN A 310 13.82 -9.15 -21.80
CA ASN A 310 13.37 -10.00 -22.91
C ASN A 310 12.18 -10.88 -22.51
N ILE A 311 12.17 -11.42 -21.30
CA ILE A 311 11.03 -12.17 -20.74
C ILE A 311 9.78 -11.27 -20.64
N ALA A 312 9.92 -10.04 -20.15
CA ALA A 312 8.78 -9.12 -20.04
C ALA A 312 8.20 -8.77 -21.42
N VAL A 313 9.05 -8.57 -22.42
CA VAL A 313 8.61 -8.36 -23.80
C VAL A 313 7.90 -9.61 -24.33
N ASP A 314 8.44 -10.78 -24.13
CA ASP A 314 7.87 -12.04 -24.59
C ASP A 314 6.51 -12.33 -23.92
N LEU A 315 6.39 -12.13 -22.61
CA LEU A 315 5.11 -12.22 -21.88
C LEU A 315 4.06 -11.33 -22.52
N ARG A 316 4.42 -10.08 -22.84
CA ARG A 316 3.50 -9.10 -23.42
C ARG A 316 3.10 -9.44 -24.85
N GLU A 317 4.06 -9.74 -25.72
CA GLU A 317 3.84 -9.88 -27.17
C GLU A 317 3.28 -11.25 -27.57
N ASN A 318 3.73 -12.34 -26.92
CA ASN A 318 3.40 -13.70 -27.30
C ASN A 318 2.36 -14.35 -26.40
N TYR A 319 2.33 -14.00 -25.08
CA TYR A 319 1.34 -14.54 -24.14
C TYR A 319 0.21 -13.57 -23.84
N ASN A 320 0.33 -12.29 -24.28
CA ASN A 320 -0.58 -11.19 -23.92
C ASN A 320 -0.73 -11.05 -22.40
N ILE A 321 0.38 -11.11 -21.65
CA ILE A 321 0.45 -10.94 -20.20
C ILE A 321 1.41 -9.79 -19.89
N PHE A 322 0.98 -8.85 -19.05
CA PHE A 322 1.79 -7.74 -18.60
C PHE A 322 2.09 -7.88 -17.10
N CYS A 323 3.38 -7.96 -16.78
CA CYS A 323 3.91 -7.94 -15.43
C CYS A 323 5.00 -6.89 -15.31
N SER A 324 5.05 -6.19 -14.18
CA SER A 324 6.11 -5.21 -13.93
C SER A 324 7.36 -5.89 -13.39
N ILE A 325 8.51 -5.57 -13.96
CA ILE A 325 9.81 -5.89 -13.39
C ILE A 325 10.15 -4.85 -12.34
N VAL A 326 10.61 -5.30 -11.19
CA VAL A 326 11.14 -4.45 -10.12
C VAL A 326 12.61 -4.78 -9.91
N THR A 327 13.42 -3.73 -9.79
CA THR A 327 14.87 -3.81 -9.60
C THR A 327 15.34 -2.66 -8.71
N TYR A 328 16.63 -2.61 -8.42
CA TYR A 328 17.24 -1.47 -7.75
C TYR A 328 16.84 -0.14 -8.44
N PRO A 329 16.54 0.95 -7.69
CA PRO A 329 16.69 1.14 -6.24
C PRO A 329 15.47 0.71 -5.39
N VAL A 330 14.44 0.12 -5.96
CA VAL A 330 13.19 -0.23 -5.26
C VAL A 330 13.37 -1.46 -4.37
N ILE A 331 14.21 -2.40 -4.83
CA ILE A 331 14.64 -3.58 -4.08
C ILE A 331 16.18 -3.64 -4.06
N PRO A 332 16.81 -4.45 -3.19
CA PRO A 332 18.26 -4.53 -3.09
C PRO A 332 18.97 -4.82 -4.43
N PRO A 333 20.23 -4.31 -4.61
CA PRO A 333 21.00 -4.60 -5.81
C PRO A 333 21.18 -6.11 -6.04
N GLY A 334 21.06 -6.54 -7.30
CA GLY A 334 21.21 -7.94 -7.70
C GLY A 334 19.93 -8.77 -7.61
N MET A 335 18.86 -8.23 -7.04
CA MET A 335 17.54 -8.85 -7.06
C MET A 335 16.72 -8.37 -8.26
N LEU A 336 15.98 -9.28 -8.86
CA LEU A 336 14.99 -9.00 -9.90
C LEU A 336 13.70 -9.78 -9.56
N ILE A 337 12.57 -9.10 -9.60
CA ILE A 337 11.27 -9.73 -9.39
C ILE A 337 10.27 -9.31 -10.45
N PHE A 338 9.40 -10.22 -10.87
CA PHE A 338 8.11 -9.84 -11.40
C PHE A 338 7.15 -9.64 -10.24
N ARG A 339 6.64 -8.41 -10.10
CA ARG A 339 5.65 -8.09 -9.07
C ARG A 339 4.25 -8.37 -9.61
N ILE A 340 3.69 -9.51 -9.24
CA ILE A 340 2.36 -9.97 -9.65
C ILE A 340 1.32 -9.47 -8.64
N ILE A 341 0.32 -8.75 -9.14
CA ILE A 341 -0.74 -8.16 -8.34
C ILE A 341 -2.09 -8.76 -8.73
N PRO A 342 -2.58 -9.75 -7.99
CA PRO A 342 -3.95 -10.25 -8.12
C PRO A 342 -4.97 -9.17 -7.83
N THR A 343 -6.13 -9.27 -8.47
CA THR A 343 -7.31 -8.44 -8.18
C THR A 343 -8.56 -9.30 -8.20
N ALA A 344 -9.63 -8.83 -7.57
CA ALA A 344 -10.93 -9.50 -7.61
C ALA A 344 -11.56 -9.57 -9.03
N ALA A 345 -11.04 -8.78 -9.97
CA ALA A 345 -11.47 -8.80 -11.37
C ALA A 345 -10.82 -9.92 -12.20
N HIS A 346 -9.80 -10.60 -11.67
CA HIS A 346 -9.18 -11.74 -12.34
C HIS A 346 -9.99 -13.04 -12.15
N SER A 347 -9.84 -13.95 -13.12
CA SER A 347 -10.48 -15.27 -13.12
C SER A 347 -9.47 -16.40 -12.83
N MET A 348 -9.96 -17.60 -12.58
CA MET A 348 -9.09 -18.79 -12.48
C MET A 348 -8.44 -19.13 -13.83
N GLU A 349 -9.12 -18.86 -14.94
CA GLU A 349 -8.54 -19.02 -16.30
C GLU A 349 -7.33 -18.10 -16.50
N ASP A 350 -7.38 -16.86 -15.97
CA ASP A 350 -6.23 -15.94 -16.00
C ASP A 350 -5.04 -16.51 -15.20
N VAL A 351 -5.31 -17.16 -14.07
CA VAL A 351 -4.28 -17.84 -13.27
C VAL A 351 -3.65 -18.97 -14.06
N GLU A 352 -4.46 -19.88 -14.63
CA GLU A 352 -3.99 -21.05 -15.40
C GLU A 352 -3.16 -20.62 -16.61
N ARG A 353 -3.63 -19.63 -17.35
CA ARG A 353 -2.93 -19.03 -18.49
C ARG A 353 -1.59 -18.43 -18.07
N THR A 354 -1.53 -17.74 -16.94
CA THR A 354 -0.29 -17.13 -16.45
C THR A 354 0.71 -18.21 -16.01
N LEU A 355 0.28 -19.20 -15.27
CA LEU A 355 1.14 -20.30 -14.84
C LEU A 355 1.67 -21.13 -16.02
N ALA A 356 0.86 -21.34 -17.06
CA ALA A 356 1.30 -22.00 -18.29
C ALA A 356 2.40 -21.19 -19.00
N ALA A 357 2.23 -19.85 -19.12
CA ALA A 357 3.24 -18.98 -19.69
C ALA A 357 4.55 -19.01 -18.91
N PHE A 358 4.48 -18.92 -17.58
CA PHE A 358 5.68 -18.97 -16.73
C PHE A 358 6.38 -20.33 -16.74
N ARG A 359 5.66 -21.42 -16.94
CA ARG A 359 6.26 -22.77 -17.15
C ARG A 359 7.11 -22.78 -18.42
N ASP A 360 6.57 -22.33 -19.54
CA ASP A 360 7.27 -22.27 -20.81
C ASP A 360 8.48 -21.32 -20.76
N ILE A 361 8.31 -20.15 -20.14
CA ILE A 361 9.39 -19.18 -19.94
C ILE A 361 10.55 -19.79 -19.13
N LYS A 362 10.25 -20.56 -18.09
CA LYS A 362 11.29 -21.24 -17.28
C LYS A 362 12.11 -22.21 -18.11
N GLU A 363 11.46 -23.01 -18.96
CA GLU A 363 12.13 -23.93 -19.87
C GLU A 363 13.00 -23.22 -20.91
N ARG A 364 12.47 -22.13 -21.49
CA ARG A 364 13.17 -21.32 -22.50
C ARG A 364 14.33 -20.55 -21.91
N LEU A 365 14.19 -20.05 -20.68
CA LEU A 365 15.29 -19.42 -19.95
C LEU A 365 16.43 -20.40 -19.71
N ALA A 366 16.13 -21.62 -19.30
CA ALA A 366 17.12 -22.69 -19.10
C ALA A 366 17.84 -23.06 -20.40
N LYS A 367 17.21 -22.91 -21.58
CA LYS A 367 17.81 -23.11 -22.90
C LYS A 367 18.60 -21.90 -23.42
N GLY A 368 18.68 -20.80 -22.67
CA GLY A 368 19.39 -19.59 -23.09
C GLY A 368 18.66 -18.77 -24.17
N GLU A 369 17.37 -18.98 -24.40
CA GLU A 369 16.63 -18.29 -25.48
C GLU A 369 16.47 -16.78 -25.22
N TYR A 370 16.68 -16.33 -23.98
CA TYR A 370 16.61 -14.92 -23.57
C TYR A 370 18.00 -14.25 -23.51
N ASP A 371 19.08 -14.94 -23.88
CA ASP A 371 20.46 -14.40 -23.93
C ASP A 371 20.68 -13.52 -25.17
N LYS A 372 19.77 -12.59 -25.40
CA LYS A 372 19.78 -11.68 -26.55
C LYS A 372 19.94 -10.24 -26.07
N PRO A 373 20.53 -9.34 -26.89
CA PRO A 373 20.48 -7.92 -26.62
C PRO A 373 19.03 -7.45 -26.44
N ILE A 374 18.82 -6.48 -25.56
CA ILE A 374 17.48 -5.87 -25.40
C ILE A 374 17.07 -5.26 -26.76
N PRO A 375 15.86 -5.52 -27.26
CA PRO A 375 15.33 -4.81 -28.41
C PRO A 375 15.40 -3.30 -28.17
N ASP A 376 15.76 -2.53 -29.17
CA ASP A 376 15.96 -1.09 -29.05
C ASP A 376 14.80 -0.44 -28.29
N MET A 377 15.08 0.14 -27.11
CA MET A 377 14.09 0.73 -26.22
C MET A 377 13.29 1.87 -26.85
N ALA A 378 13.74 2.38 -28.02
CA ALA A 378 13.02 3.34 -28.83
C ALA A 378 11.69 2.81 -29.38
N LEU A 379 11.46 1.50 -29.39
CA LEU A 379 10.23 0.86 -29.86
C LEU A 379 9.21 0.59 -28.74
N ILE A 380 9.52 0.92 -27.49
CA ILE A 380 8.62 0.81 -26.34
C ILE A 380 8.02 2.20 -26.04
N LYS A 381 7.38 2.79 -27.01
CA LYS A 381 6.57 4.01 -26.84
C LYS A 381 5.09 3.67 -26.73
#